data_30cd957a4a6f382f3743401aca7d4835
#
_entry.id   30cd957a4a6f382f3743401aca7d4835
#
_cell.length_a   1.000
_cell.length_b   1.000
_cell.length_c   1.000
_cell.angle_alpha   90.00
_cell.angle_beta   90.00
_cell.angle_gamma   90.00
#
_symmetry.space_group_name_H-M   'P 1'
#
loop_
_entity.id
_entity.type
_entity.pdbx_description
1 polymer ?
#
loop_
_entity_poly.entity_id
_entity_poly.type
_entity_poly.pdbx_seq_one_letter_code
_entity_poly.pdbx_strand_id
1 'polypeptide(L)'
;MSKLNKFFIAVIFIFSTFSSNSKDLNLPKNLIINEKTKEYEDVFFKNRLDEDINLSSYNGKLLLMNFWATWCEPCKKEMPSLDKLAVDQNFKNLKILAINIGQEKINKIQEFYNKTKIKRLDIFYDTDVRLAKKFLLRGVPTTLIINKEGKEIGRVVGSIDFQDDRFKSWLQNFD
;
A
#
# COMPACT_ATOMS: atom_id res chain seq x y z
N MET A 1 58.24 49.20 -17.81
CA MET A 1 57.74 48.11 -18.72
C MET A 1 57.44 46.91 -17.82
N SER A 2 56.22 46.80 -17.37
CA SER A 2 55.79 45.76 -16.43
C SER A 2 54.91 44.74 -17.17
N LYS A 3 55.33 43.48 -17.22
CA LYS A 3 54.60 42.37 -17.84
C LYS A 3 53.54 41.85 -16.85
N LEU A 4 52.29 42.10 -17.18
CA LEU A 4 51.14 41.58 -16.46
C LEU A 4 50.86 40.12 -16.86
N ASN A 5 51.15 39.22 -15.92
CA ASN A 5 50.95 37.80 -16.10
C ASN A 5 49.48 37.45 -15.80
N LYS A 6 48.70 37.14 -16.86
CA LYS A 6 47.29 36.69 -16.71
C LYS A 6 47.29 35.20 -16.37
N PHE A 7 47.05 34.88 -15.11
CA PHE A 7 46.70 33.52 -14.68
C PHE A 7 45.25 33.20 -15.06
N PHE A 8 45.09 32.36 -16.07
CA PHE A 8 43.79 31.75 -16.37
C PHE A 8 43.58 30.57 -15.43
N ILE A 9 42.71 30.76 -14.43
CA ILE A 9 42.22 29.65 -13.59
C ILE A 9 41.11 28.96 -14.38
N ALA A 10 41.43 27.81 -14.95
CA ALA A 10 40.41 26.92 -15.53
C ALA A 10 39.63 26.25 -14.42
N VAL A 11 38.40 26.70 -14.18
CA VAL A 11 37.47 26.01 -13.30
C VAL A 11 36.93 24.79 -14.04
N ILE A 12 37.49 23.62 -13.72
CA ILE A 12 36.96 22.34 -14.22
C ILE A 12 35.66 22.03 -13.43
N PHE A 13 34.54 22.27 -14.07
CA PHE A 13 33.27 21.76 -13.59
C PHE A 13 33.24 20.24 -13.80
N ILE A 14 33.52 19.50 -12.72
CA ILE A 14 33.30 18.05 -12.70
C ILE A 14 31.79 17.86 -12.59
N PHE A 15 31.12 17.69 -13.74
CA PHE A 15 29.75 17.16 -13.77
C PHE A 15 29.83 15.69 -13.30
N SER A 16 29.66 15.44 -12.01
CA SER A 16 29.37 14.11 -11.53
C SER A 16 27.98 13.73 -12.07
N THR A 17 27.97 12.97 -13.15
CA THR A 17 26.76 12.29 -13.63
C THR A 17 26.34 11.32 -12.54
N PHE A 18 25.37 11.72 -11.74
CA PHE A 18 24.65 10.83 -10.83
C PHE A 18 23.85 9.87 -11.72
N SER A 19 24.49 8.77 -12.09
CA SER A 19 23.81 7.67 -12.77
C SER A 19 22.85 7.07 -11.75
N SER A 20 21.59 7.51 -11.80
CA SER A 20 20.51 6.83 -11.09
C SER A 20 20.38 5.45 -11.72
N ASN A 21 20.98 4.47 -11.08
CA ASN A 21 20.82 3.06 -11.40
C ASN A 21 19.37 2.69 -11.00
N SER A 22 18.40 3.05 -11.84
CA SER A 22 17.06 2.51 -11.76
C SER A 22 17.19 1.02 -12.10
N LYS A 23 17.45 0.16 -11.08
CA LYS A 23 17.12 -1.24 -11.21
C LYS A 23 15.70 -1.28 -11.74
N ASP A 24 15.52 -1.81 -12.94
CA ASP A 24 14.22 -2.18 -13.49
C ASP A 24 13.61 -3.22 -12.53
N LEU A 25 12.98 -2.70 -11.47
CA LEU A 25 12.17 -3.49 -10.57
C LEU A 25 10.99 -3.94 -11.41
N ASN A 26 11.03 -5.17 -11.90
CA ASN A 26 9.94 -5.79 -12.63
C ASN A 26 8.75 -6.01 -11.66
N LEU A 27 8.19 -4.88 -11.21
CA LEU A 27 7.07 -4.81 -10.27
C LEU A 27 5.79 -5.36 -10.92
N PRO A 28 4.79 -5.76 -10.12
CA PRO A 28 3.50 -6.18 -10.65
C PRO A 28 2.93 -5.12 -11.60
N LYS A 29 2.50 -5.55 -12.80
CA LYS A 29 2.02 -4.64 -13.85
C LYS A 29 0.80 -3.81 -13.44
N ASN A 30 0.05 -4.28 -12.45
CA ASN A 30 -1.13 -3.63 -11.90
C ASN A 30 -0.85 -2.80 -10.64
N LEU A 31 0.43 -2.62 -10.27
CA LEU A 31 0.86 -1.64 -9.28
C LEU A 31 1.02 -0.28 -9.97
N ILE A 32 0.24 0.69 -9.52
CA ILE A 32 0.28 2.08 -9.97
C ILE A 32 0.95 2.89 -8.86
N ILE A 33 2.10 3.49 -9.16
CA ILE A 33 2.79 4.39 -8.24
C ILE A 33 2.34 5.82 -8.53
N ASN A 34 1.94 6.56 -7.52
CA ASN A 34 1.46 7.92 -7.68
C ASN A 34 2.65 8.88 -7.89
N GLU A 35 2.60 9.73 -8.91
CA GLU A 35 3.57 10.82 -9.10
C GLU A 35 3.53 11.84 -7.96
N LYS A 36 2.34 12.07 -7.41
CA LYS A 36 2.10 12.89 -6.22
C LYS A 36 1.28 12.10 -5.22
N THR A 37 1.64 12.17 -3.96
CA THR A 37 0.90 11.52 -2.88
C THR A 37 -0.51 12.12 -2.76
N LYS A 38 -1.47 11.30 -2.31
CA LYS A 38 -2.85 11.74 -2.07
C LYS A 38 -3.15 11.66 -0.57
N GLU A 39 -3.84 12.65 -0.08
CA GLU A 39 -4.32 12.70 1.31
C GLU A 39 -5.83 12.44 1.35
N TYR A 40 -6.26 11.83 2.45
CA TYR A 40 -7.68 11.53 2.68
C TYR A 40 -8.02 11.86 4.12
N GLU A 41 -8.96 12.77 4.30
CA GLU A 41 -9.50 13.12 5.60
C GLU A 41 -10.77 12.30 5.89
N ASP A 42 -11.14 12.16 7.17
CA ASP A 42 -12.39 11.54 7.61
C ASP A 42 -12.63 10.14 7.02
N VAL A 43 -11.62 9.28 7.12
CA VAL A 43 -11.71 7.88 6.69
C VAL A 43 -12.09 7.01 7.86
N PHE A 44 -13.32 6.52 7.85
CA PHE A 44 -13.85 5.64 8.88
C PHE A 44 -14.31 4.31 8.29
N PHE A 45 -14.10 3.23 9.04
CA PHE A 45 -14.57 1.89 8.76
C PHE A 45 -14.88 1.17 10.06
N LYS A 46 -15.60 0.06 9.99
CA LYS A 46 -15.98 -0.72 11.18
C LYS A 46 -14.98 -1.83 11.47
N ASN A 47 -14.73 -2.08 12.75
CA ASN A 47 -14.03 -3.28 13.19
C ASN A 47 -15.02 -4.44 13.47
N ARG A 48 -14.49 -5.58 13.93
CA ARG A 48 -15.29 -6.77 14.25
C ARG A 48 -16.37 -6.53 15.34
N LEU A 49 -16.18 -5.55 16.21
CA LEU A 49 -17.11 -5.19 17.29
C LEU A 49 -18.13 -4.13 16.88
N ASP A 50 -18.20 -3.79 15.60
CA ASP A 50 -19.05 -2.73 15.03
C ASP A 50 -18.66 -1.30 15.49
N GLU A 51 -17.44 -1.14 15.96
CA GLU A 51 -16.91 0.15 16.38
C GLU A 51 -16.31 0.90 15.18
N ASP A 52 -16.50 2.21 15.15
CA ASP A 52 -15.90 3.07 14.14
C ASP A 52 -14.41 3.26 14.42
N ILE A 53 -13.60 2.93 13.42
CA ILE A 53 -12.16 3.12 13.42
C ILE A 53 -11.81 4.24 12.44
N ASN A 54 -11.07 5.24 12.90
CA ASN A 54 -10.51 6.28 12.03
C ASN A 54 -9.15 5.84 11.50
N LEU A 55 -8.91 6.01 10.19
CA LEU A 55 -7.63 5.69 9.56
C LEU A 55 -6.46 6.42 10.23
N SER A 56 -6.66 7.63 10.73
CA SER A 56 -5.64 8.42 11.42
C SER A 56 -5.06 7.75 12.68
N SER A 57 -5.79 6.78 13.28
CA SER A 57 -5.29 5.98 14.40
C SER A 57 -4.09 5.09 14.03
N TYR A 58 -3.82 4.93 12.75
CA TYR A 58 -2.68 4.18 12.21
C TYR A 58 -1.55 5.08 11.71
N ASN A 59 -1.55 6.38 11.98
CA ASN A 59 -0.45 7.27 11.63
C ASN A 59 0.88 6.74 12.17
N GLY A 60 1.96 6.88 11.42
CA GLY A 60 3.26 6.30 11.72
C GLY A 60 3.44 4.86 11.24
N LYS A 61 2.40 4.24 10.65
CA LYS A 61 2.47 2.91 10.06
C LYS A 61 2.49 2.98 8.54
N LEU A 62 3.21 2.06 7.92
CA LEU A 62 3.01 1.72 6.51
C LEU A 62 1.75 0.86 6.40
N LEU A 63 0.77 1.29 5.60
CA LEU A 63 -0.50 0.57 5.50
C LEU A 63 -0.71 -0.04 4.12
N LEU A 64 -1.21 -1.26 4.10
CA LEU A 64 -1.89 -1.85 2.96
C LEU A 64 -3.39 -1.89 3.26
N MET A 65 -4.16 -0.97 2.65
CA MET A 65 -5.61 -0.97 2.74
C MET A 65 -6.18 -1.78 1.58
N ASN A 66 -6.46 -3.05 1.84
CA ASN A 66 -7.02 -3.97 0.85
C ASN A 66 -8.54 -3.97 0.90
N PHE A 67 -9.18 -3.63 -0.21
CA PHE A 67 -10.63 -3.63 -0.37
C PHE A 67 -11.07 -4.91 -1.08
N TRP A 68 -11.96 -5.67 -0.47
CA TRP A 68 -12.33 -7.00 -0.91
C TRP A 68 -13.79 -7.36 -0.61
N ALA A 69 -14.25 -8.52 -1.12
CA ALA A 69 -15.57 -9.07 -0.82
C ALA A 69 -15.55 -10.60 -0.85
N THR A 70 -16.46 -11.26 -0.13
CA THR A 70 -16.48 -12.74 -0.07
C THR A 70 -16.91 -13.40 -1.39
N TRP A 71 -17.62 -12.66 -2.26
CA TRP A 71 -18.03 -13.12 -3.59
C TRP A 71 -16.96 -12.89 -4.68
N CYS A 72 -15.92 -12.12 -4.37
CA CYS A 72 -14.86 -11.75 -5.30
C CYS A 72 -13.83 -12.88 -5.43
N GLU A 73 -13.82 -13.59 -6.54
CA GLU A 73 -12.93 -14.74 -6.74
C GLU A 73 -11.43 -14.37 -6.74
N PRO A 74 -10.98 -13.28 -7.41
CA PRO A 74 -9.58 -12.86 -7.30
C PRO A 74 -9.17 -12.47 -5.86
N CYS A 75 -10.09 -11.88 -5.08
CA CYS A 75 -9.83 -11.55 -3.66
C CYS A 75 -9.54 -12.82 -2.85
N LYS A 76 -10.34 -13.88 -3.04
CA LYS A 76 -10.14 -15.15 -2.35
C LYS A 76 -8.75 -15.75 -2.62
N LYS A 77 -8.25 -15.57 -3.84
CA LYS A 77 -6.93 -16.09 -4.25
C LYS A 77 -5.78 -15.33 -3.60
N GLU A 78 -5.89 -14.01 -3.41
CA GLU A 78 -4.80 -13.20 -2.84
C GLU A 78 -4.77 -13.20 -1.31
N MET A 79 -5.94 -13.33 -0.63
CA MET A 79 -6.06 -13.23 0.83
C MET A 79 -5.07 -14.11 1.61
N PRO A 80 -4.77 -15.37 1.23
CA PRO A 80 -3.78 -16.18 1.94
C PRO A 80 -2.35 -15.60 1.87
N SER A 81 -1.98 -14.96 0.77
CA SER A 81 -0.67 -14.31 0.63
C SER A 81 -0.60 -13.03 1.47
N LEU A 82 -1.71 -12.28 1.53
CA LEU A 82 -1.86 -11.10 2.36
C LEU A 82 -1.81 -11.46 3.85
N ASP A 83 -2.49 -12.55 4.27
CA ASP A 83 -2.46 -13.07 5.64
C ASP A 83 -1.04 -13.44 6.09
N LYS A 84 -0.24 -14.03 5.20
CA LYS A 84 1.18 -14.32 5.47
C LYS A 84 2.01 -13.06 5.60
N LEU A 85 1.77 -12.05 4.75
CA LEU A 85 2.50 -10.78 4.79
C LEU A 85 2.26 -10.03 6.11
N ALA A 86 1.08 -10.18 6.72
CA ALA A 86 0.73 -9.52 7.98
C ALA A 86 1.67 -9.87 9.16
N VAL A 87 2.43 -10.93 9.05
CA VAL A 87 3.39 -11.40 10.08
C VAL A 87 4.80 -11.57 9.55
N ASP A 88 5.10 -10.99 8.38
CA ASP A 88 6.44 -11.01 7.82
C ASP A 88 7.37 -10.12 8.66
N GLN A 89 8.35 -10.75 9.31
CA GLN A 89 9.29 -10.11 10.24
C GLN A 89 10.25 -9.10 9.57
N ASN A 90 10.28 -9.08 8.25
CA ASN A 90 11.06 -8.10 7.51
C ASN A 90 10.42 -6.71 7.52
N PHE A 91 9.18 -6.58 8.01
CA PHE A 91 8.46 -5.32 8.19
C PHE A 91 8.29 -5.01 9.68
N LYS A 92 8.67 -3.81 10.09
CA LYS A 92 8.57 -3.34 11.49
C LYS A 92 7.29 -2.54 11.75
N ASN A 93 6.85 -1.81 10.74
CA ASN A 93 5.76 -0.85 10.87
C ASN A 93 4.57 -1.15 9.94
N LEU A 94 4.62 -2.24 9.18
CA LEU A 94 3.54 -2.61 8.29
C LEU A 94 2.27 -3.00 9.06
N LYS A 95 1.14 -2.43 8.67
CA LYS A 95 -0.19 -2.88 9.09
C LYS A 95 -1.07 -3.11 7.87
N ILE A 96 -1.78 -4.22 7.86
CA ILE A 96 -2.72 -4.58 6.80
C ILE A 96 -4.14 -4.35 7.32
N LEU A 97 -4.92 -3.60 6.56
CA LEU A 97 -6.33 -3.30 6.81
C LEU A 97 -7.15 -3.96 5.69
N ALA A 98 -7.57 -5.22 5.91
CA ALA A 98 -8.40 -5.95 4.95
C ALA A 98 -9.87 -5.55 5.16
N ILE A 99 -10.36 -4.58 4.39
CA ILE A 99 -11.67 -3.95 4.56
C ILE A 99 -12.67 -4.59 3.58
N ASN A 100 -13.65 -5.32 4.12
CA ASN A 100 -14.74 -5.85 3.31
C ASN A 100 -15.71 -4.73 2.90
N ILE A 101 -15.94 -4.59 1.60
CA ILE A 101 -16.90 -3.64 1.01
C ILE A 101 -18.02 -4.35 0.24
N GLY A 102 -18.20 -5.64 0.49
CA GLY A 102 -19.18 -6.48 -0.20
C GLY A 102 -20.63 -6.31 0.31
N GLN A 103 -20.90 -5.37 1.21
CA GLN A 103 -22.20 -5.18 1.87
C GLN A 103 -22.67 -6.44 2.63
N GLU A 104 -21.72 -7.12 3.25
CA GLU A 104 -21.94 -8.42 3.88
C GLU A 104 -22.03 -8.28 5.41
N LYS A 105 -22.85 -9.12 6.01
CA LYS A 105 -22.93 -9.20 7.47
C LYS A 105 -21.62 -9.78 8.04
N ILE A 106 -21.24 -9.32 9.21
CA ILE A 106 -19.99 -9.74 9.89
C ILE A 106 -19.87 -11.27 10.00
N ASN A 107 -20.96 -11.99 10.25
CA ASN A 107 -20.95 -13.45 10.35
C ASN A 107 -20.47 -14.12 9.05
N LYS A 108 -20.87 -13.59 7.90
CA LYS A 108 -20.45 -14.11 6.59
C LYS A 108 -18.96 -13.89 6.35
N ILE A 109 -18.45 -12.73 6.77
CA ILE A 109 -17.01 -12.41 6.70
C ILE A 109 -16.23 -13.36 7.62
N GLN A 110 -16.71 -13.58 8.83
CA GLN A 110 -16.08 -14.50 9.79
C GLN A 110 -16.08 -15.95 9.29
N GLU A 111 -17.21 -16.40 8.73
CA GLU A 111 -17.30 -17.73 8.11
C GLU A 111 -16.29 -17.89 6.96
N PHE A 112 -16.15 -16.87 6.12
CA PHE A 112 -15.15 -16.85 5.07
C PHE A 112 -13.72 -16.99 5.63
N TYR A 113 -13.35 -16.22 6.65
CA TYR A 113 -12.03 -16.31 7.30
C TYR A 113 -11.78 -17.71 7.85
N ASN A 114 -12.76 -18.30 8.52
CA ASN A 114 -12.66 -19.66 9.08
C ASN A 114 -12.45 -20.71 7.96
N LYS A 115 -13.27 -20.62 6.89
CA LYS A 115 -13.21 -21.55 5.74
C LYS A 115 -11.89 -21.47 4.97
N THR A 116 -11.37 -20.26 4.81
CA THR A 116 -10.12 -20.01 4.08
C THR A 116 -8.88 -20.02 4.96
N LYS A 117 -9.05 -20.25 6.27
CA LYS A 117 -7.96 -20.32 7.28
C LYS A 117 -7.17 -19.01 7.39
N ILE A 118 -7.80 -17.87 7.15
CA ILE A 118 -7.24 -16.55 7.43
C ILE A 118 -7.19 -16.36 8.94
N LYS A 119 -6.02 -16.04 9.51
CA LYS A 119 -5.78 -16.03 10.96
C LYS A 119 -5.12 -14.75 11.48
N ARG A 120 -4.48 -13.99 10.62
CA ARG A 120 -3.61 -12.88 10.99
C ARG A 120 -4.21 -11.52 10.63
N LEU A 121 -5.15 -11.52 9.68
CA LEU A 121 -5.87 -10.31 9.28
C LEU A 121 -7.01 -10.04 10.24
N ASP A 122 -7.08 -8.82 10.77
CA ASP A 122 -8.25 -8.33 11.49
C ASP A 122 -9.43 -8.18 10.52
N ILE A 123 -10.65 -8.27 11.04
CA ILE A 123 -11.86 -8.05 10.28
C ILE A 123 -12.25 -6.58 10.36
N PHE A 124 -12.25 -5.93 9.19
CA PHE A 124 -12.78 -4.60 8.97
C PHE A 124 -13.81 -4.62 7.85
N TYR A 125 -14.78 -3.70 7.90
CA TYR A 125 -15.79 -3.61 6.85
C TYR A 125 -16.38 -2.20 6.72
N ASP A 126 -16.97 -1.93 5.56
CA ASP A 126 -17.71 -0.71 5.22
C ASP A 126 -19.01 -1.12 4.52
N THR A 127 -20.13 -1.16 5.28
CA THR A 127 -21.44 -1.60 4.79
C THR A 127 -22.06 -0.61 3.81
N ASP A 128 -21.73 0.67 3.93
CA ASP A 128 -22.35 1.76 3.16
C ASP A 128 -21.60 2.04 1.85
N VAL A 129 -20.54 1.30 1.59
CA VAL A 129 -19.67 1.47 0.39
C VAL A 129 -19.13 2.89 0.27
N ARG A 130 -19.03 3.62 1.40
CA ARG A 130 -18.52 5.00 1.44
C ARG A 130 -17.08 5.09 1.01
N LEU A 131 -16.27 4.10 1.43
CA LEU A 131 -14.85 4.06 1.10
C LEU A 131 -14.61 3.80 -0.38
N ALA A 132 -15.45 2.99 -1.03
CA ALA A 132 -15.34 2.78 -2.47
C ALA A 132 -15.49 4.08 -3.26
N LYS A 133 -16.43 4.95 -2.86
CA LYS A 133 -16.62 6.28 -3.45
C LYS A 133 -15.46 7.21 -3.09
N LYS A 134 -15.06 7.23 -1.82
CA LYS A 134 -14.00 8.13 -1.31
C LYS A 134 -12.66 7.87 -2.00
N PHE A 135 -12.29 6.61 -2.18
CA PHE A 135 -11.03 6.22 -2.83
C PHE A 135 -11.15 6.02 -4.34
N LEU A 136 -12.32 6.29 -4.93
CA LEU A 136 -12.60 6.12 -6.36
C LEU A 136 -12.24 4.70 -6.83
N LEU A 137 -12.66 3.68 -6.08
CA LEU A 137 -12.41 2.29 -6.42
C LEU A 137 -13.21 1.90 -7.65
N ARG A 138 -12.55 1.27 -8.61
CA ARG A 138 -13.19 0.77 -9.85
C ARG A 138 -13.67 -0.67 -9.72
N GLY A 139 -13.28 -1.35 -8.63
CA GLY A 139 -13.61 -2.75 -8.35
C GLY A 139 -12.75 -3.33 -7.24
N VAL A 140 -12.99 -4.60 -6.95
CA VAL A 140 -12.23 -5.38 -5.96
C VAL A 140 -11.54 -6.56 -6.65
N PRO A 141 -10.34 -6.95 -6.16
CA PRO A 141 -9.60 -6.32 -5.10
C PRO A 141 -8.92 -5.02 -5.57
N THR A 142 -8.78 -4.08 -4.67
CA THR A 142 -7.91 -2.92 -4.84
C THR A 142 -7.17 -2.70 -3.52
N THR A 143 -5.85 -2.54 -3.57
CA THR A 143 -5.03 -2.28 -2.38
C THR A 143 -4.37 -0.92 -2.49
N LEU A 144 -4.69 0.01 -1.59
CA LEU A 144 -3.99 1.27 -1.45
C LEU A 144 -2.76 1.07 -0.57
N ILE A 145 -1.67 1.72 -0.93
CA ILE A 145 -0.42 1.75 -0.18
C ILE A 145 -0.30 3.14 0.43
N ILE A 146 -0.39 3.20 1.75
CA ILE A 146 -0.38 4.45 2.52
C ILE A 146 0.93 4.50 3.31
N ASN A 147 1.68 5.57 3.15
CA ASN A 147 2.93 5.77 3.87
C ASN A 147 2.70 6.19 5.34
N LYS A 148 3.79 6.34 6.10
CA LYS A 148 3.75 6.68 7.53
C LYS A 148 3.14 8.05 7.83
N GLU A 149 3.12 8.94 6.85
CA GLU A 149 2.49 10.26 6.91
C GLU A 149 0.97 10.22 6.59
N GLY A 150 0.39 9.02 6.39
CA GLY A 150 -1.03 8.85 6.08
C GLY A 150 -1.40 9.14 4.62
N LYS A 151 -0.41 9.22 3.70
CA LYS A 151 -0.62 9.58 2.30
C LYS A 151 -0.55 8.36 1.39
N GLU A 152 -1.48 8.26 0.43
CA GLU A 152 -1.41 7.22 -0.61
C GLU A 152 -0.24 7.50 -1.55
N ILE A 153 0.69 6.55 -1.62
CA ILE A 153 1.86 6.59 -2.51
C ILE A 153 1.67 5.72 -3.76
N GLY A 154 0.68 4.84 -3.74
CA GLY A 154 0.35 3.98 -4.87
C GLY A 154 -0.79 3.03 -4.56
N ARG A 155 -1.20 2.26 -5.56
CA ARG A 155 -2.24 1.24 -5.42
C ARG A 155 -2.04 0.07 -6.36
N VAL A 156 -2.47 -1.09 -5.93
CA VAL A 156 -2.62 -2.28 -6.78
C VAL A 156 -4.09 -2.38 -7.19
N VAL A 157 -4.35 -2.44 -8.48
CA VAL A 157 -5.71 -2.60 -9.04
C VAL A 157 -5.85 -4.03 -9.58
N GLY A 158 -6.64 -4.87 -8.90
CA GLY A 158 -6.70 -6.31 -9.12
C GLY A 158 -5.75 -7.06 -8.19
N SER A 159 -5.78 -8.40 -8.25
CA SER A 159 -5.03 -9.25 -7.33
C SER A 159 -3.55 -9.38 -7.70
N ILE A 160 -2.72 -9.53 -6.66
CA ILE A 160 -1.31 -9.94 -6.76
C ILE A 160 -1.00 -11.05 -5.76
N ASP A 161 0.16 -11.66 -5.90
CA ASP A 161 0.76 -12.44 -4.82
C ASP A 161 1.57 -11.48 -3.91
N PHE A 162 1.07 -11.23 -2.70
CA PHE A 162 1.75 -10.39 -1.71
C PHE A 162 3.03 -11.02 -1.15
N GLN A 163 3.35 -12.27 -1.55
CA GLN A 163 4.63 -12.92 -1.24
C GLN A 163 5.67 -12.71 -2.35
N ASP A 164 5.34 -12.03 -3.45
CA ASP A 164 6.32 -11.68 -4.50
C ASP A 164 7.46 -10.86 -3.89
N ASP A 165 8.69 -11.37 -3.99
CA ASP A 165 9.86 -10.75 -3.35
C ASP A 165 10.18 -9.36 -3.92
N ARG A 166 9.84 -9.10 -5.19
CA ARG A 166 10.05 -7.79 -5.82
C ARG A 166 9.09 -6.76 -5.24
N PHE A 167 7.82 -7.14 -5.07
CA PHE A 167 6.82 -6.29 -4.41
C PHE A 167 7.23 -6.03 -2.95
N LYS A 168 7.61 -7.05 -2.19
CA LYS A 168 8.03 -6.90 -0.80
C LYS A 168 9.28 -6.02 -0.67
N SER A 169 10.30 -6.25 -1.50
CA SER A 169 11.52 -5.44 -1.50
C SER A 169 11.25 -3.97 -1.83
N TRP A 170 10.33 -3.71 -2.78
CA TRP A 170 9.91 -2.36 -3.08
C TRP A 170 9.14 -1.73 -1.91
N LEU A 171 8.21 -2.46 -1.30
CA LEU A 171 7.39 -1.99 -0.18
C LEU A 171 8.24 -1.66 1.05
N GLN A 172 9.31 -2.43 1.31
CA GLN A 172 10.24 -2.21 2.42
C GLN A 172 10.93 -0.83 2.41
N ASN A 173 11.05 -0.18 1.25
CA ASN A 173 11.61 1.17 1.19
C ASN A 173 10.76 2.22 1.93
N PHE A 174 9.52 1.88 2.29
CA PHE A 174 8.57 2.77 2.97
C PHE A 174 8.26 2.34 4.42
N ASP A 175 8.84 1.19 4.89
CA ASP A 175 8.60 0.64 6.24
C ASP A 175 9.38 1.34 7.37
#